data_3ff67de8271f4a98b72bc6a79add5ecb
#
_entry.id   3ff67de8271f4a98b72bc6a79add5ecb
#
_cell.length_a   1.000
_cell.length_b   1.000
_cell.length_c   1.000
_cell.angle_alpha   90.00
_cell.angle_beta   90.00
_cell.angle_gamma   90.00
#
_symmetry.space_group_name_H-M   'P 1'
#
loop_
_entity.id
_entity.type
_entity.pdbx_description
1 polymer ?
#
loop_
_entity_poly.entity_id
_entity_poly.type
_entity_poly.pdbx_seq_one_letter_code
_entity_poly.pdbx_strand_id
1 'polypeptide(L)'
;MHTATLRGRLILSSLIAAASLVYVTRPLDAQPPAPSLTDPNLDVRIAASGLVTPVSVAFLGAKDMLVLEKNTGRVQHVVNGVVQGTAVDLAVNNASERGLLGIALHPAFPASPYVYLYWTCRTLTNPVDPFRPDLEHCDDSMMFGADTGAILQVPLRGNRVDRFIWNGSTLAYDRNLIMLHAFQADGAPEPPGQGDSAQGPAGNHNGGVIRFGPDGRLYIIIGDNGRRGWLQNLPNGPTPPTADDQFGGPAPDNAHLTGVILRLNDDGSTPSSNPFSAAGAGIGGEVGANLRKVFAYGIRNSFGMAFDPESGGLWIQMNGDDSFDEIERVEAGENSGWIQIIGPSDRIAEFKGIETTFGGRSLQQLRWPPTNLADTRQEALSRLFMLPGAHYSEPEFSWRWAVAPGGIGFMHGAGLGPQYDGDLFMGAARTTLEGGYLFHFNLTGNRRKIGVDDPRLDDRVADNNAKFDITESESLLIGRNFGVGTDVQTGPNGNLYVVSLDRGVVYEVFRRQ
;
A
#
# COMPACT_ATOMS: atom_id res chain seq x y z
N MET A 1 79.53 -17.07 11.61
CA MET A 1 79.47 -18.19 10.67
C MET A 1 77.99 -18.47 10.38
N HIS A 2 77.68 -18.29 9.11
CA HIS A 2 76.48 -18.67 8.37
C HIS A 2 75.09 -18.38 8.90
N THR A 3 74.61 -17.28 8.46
CA THR A 3 73.23 -16.87 8.33
C THR A 3 72.48 -17.72 7.29
N ALA A 4 71.26 -18.12 7.59
CA ALA A 4 70.31 -18.58 6.61
C ALA A 4 68.95 -17.92 6.85
N THR A 5 68.63 -16.94 6.01
CA THR A 5 67.37 -16.28 5.88
C THR A 5 66.38 -17.16 5.13
N LEU A 6 65.27 -17.56 5.75
CA LEU A 6 64.14 -18.11 5.04
C LEU A 6 63.08 -17.01 4.83
N ARG A 7 62.91 -16.63 3.59
CA ARG A 7 61.79 -15.80 3.10
C ARG A 7 60.56 -16.68 2.89
N GLY A 8 59.59 -16.58 3.83
CA GLY A 8 58.25 -17.13 3.61
C GLY A 8 57.46 -16.22 2.67
N ARG A 9 57.10 -16.69 1.50
CA ARG A 9 56.14 -16.06 0.60
C ARG A 9 54.72 -16.39 1.13
N LEU A 10 53.99 -15.37 1.58
CA LEU A 10 52.54 -15.45 1.70
C LEU A 10 51.94 -15.47 0.29
N ILE A 11 51.33 -16.60 -0.05
CA ILE A 11 50.48 -16.73 -1.22
C ILE A 11 49.07 -16.28 -0.77
N LEU A 12 48.70 -15.07 -1.18
CA LEU A 12 47.33 -14.57 -1.01
C LEU A 12 46.48 -15.25 -2.07
N SER A 13 45.74 -16.27 -1.70
CA SER A 13 44.75 -16.93 -2.58
C SER A 13 43.51 -16.07 -2.63
N SER A 14 43.40 -15.21 -3.61
CA SER A 14 42.17 -14.51 -3.97
C SER A 14 41.21 -15.52 -4.62
N LEU A 15 40.25 -15.99 -3.85
CA LEU A 15 39.08 -16.68 -4.36
C LEU A 15 38.17 -15.66 -5.04
N ILE A 16 38.32 -15.52 -6.35
CA ILE A 16 37.33 -14.86 -7.20
C ILE A 16 36.18 -15.86 -7.33
N ALA A 17 35.11 -15.62 -6.59
CA ALA A 17 33.84 -16.28 -6.84
C ALA A 17 33.29 -15.75 -8.16
N ALA A 18 33.52 -16.46 -9.25
CA ALA A 18 32.83 -16.24 -10.52
C ALA A 18 31.35 -16.58 -10.30
N ALA A 19 30.53 -15.59 -10.04
CA ALA A 19 29.09 -15.71 -10.17
C ALA A 19 28.79 -15.96 -11.66
N SER A 20 28.63 -17.22 -12.02
CA SER A 20 28.12 -17.63 -13.32
C SER A 20 26.69 -17.07 -13.42
N LEU A 21 26.52 -15.93 -14.09
CA LEU A 21 25.24 -15.50 -14.60
C LEU A 21 24.80 -16.57 -15.61
N VAL A 22 24.02 -17.50 -15.16
CA VAL A 22 23.24 -18.35 -16.06
C VAL A 22 22.21 -17.40 -16.68
N TYR A 23 22.52 -16.85 -17.82
CA TYR A 23 21.52 -16.31 -18.73
C TYR A 23 20.63 -17.48 -19.12
N VAL A 24 19.56 -17.68 -18.37
CA VAL A 24 18.41 -18.43 -18.86
C VAL A 24 17.86 -17.55 -19.97
N THR A 25 18.25 -17.87 -21.20
CA THR A 25 17.58 -17.36 -22.39
C THR A 25 16.13 -17.82 -22.28
N ARG A 26 15.25 -16.94 -21.76
CA ARG A 26 13.82 -17.15 -21.94
C ARG A 26 13.59 -17.25 -23.43
N PRO A 27 12.85 -18.25 -23.91
CA PRO A 27 12.44 -18.24 -25.30
C PRO A 27 11.75 -16.90 -25.54
N LEU A 28 12.23 -16.16 -26.52
CA LEU A 28 11.55 -14.99 -27.07
C LEU A 28 10.14 -15.46 -27.47
N ASP A 29 9.12 -14.74 -27.00
CA ASP A 29 7.74 -14.76 -27.52
C ASP A 29 6.72 -15.79 -27.02
N ALA A 30 6.73 -16.21 -25.77
CA ALA A 30 5.45 -16.58 -25.19
C ALA A 30 4.83 -15.33 -24.55
N GLN A 31 3.89 -14.67 -25.22
CA GLN A 31 3.05 -13.67 -24.55
C GLN A 31 2.47 -14.34 -23.30
N PRO A 32 2.47 -13.61 -22.16
CA PRO A 32 1.84 -14.15 -20.97
C PRO A 32 0.39 -14.55 -21.30
N PRO A 33 -0.11 -15.65 -20.73
CA PRO A 33 -1.46 -16.09 -21.02
C PRO A 33 -2.47 -14.97 -20.73
N ALA A 34 -3.49 -14.86 -21.57
CA ALA A 34 -4.58 -13.92 -21.38
C ALA A 34 -5.30 -14.22 -20.06
N PRO A 35 -5.92 -13.22 -19.40
CA PRO A 35 -6.79 -13.47 -18.26
C PRO A 35 -7.88 -14.46 -18.57
N SER A 36 -8.21 -15.29 -17.59
CA SER A 36 -9.32 -16.25 -17.67
C SER A 36 -10.21 -16.11 -16.44
N LEU A 37 -11.52 -16.32 -16.63
CA LEU A 37 -12.52 -16.20 -15.59
C LEU A 37 -13.14 -17.56 -15.30
N THR A 38 -13.52 -17.81 -14.04
CA THR A 38 -14.17 -19.05 -13.63
C THR A 38 -15.66 -19.08 -13.98
N ASP A 39 -16.33 -17.91 -13.97
CA ASP A 39 -17.72 -17.80 -14.43
C ASP A 39 -17.78 -17.74 -15.98
N PRO A 40 -18.41 -18.75 -16.65
CA PRO A 40 -18.51 -18.78 -18.10
C PRO A 40 -19.38 -17.65 -18.70
N ASN A 41 -20.19 -16.98 -17.89
CA ASN A 41 -21.00 -15.85 -18.33
C ASN A 41 -20.22 -14.53 -18.37
N LEU A 42 -19.02 -14.51 -17.83
CA LEU A 42 -18.15 -13.33 -17.86
C LEU A 42 -17.11 -13.45 -18.96
N ASP A 43 -16.61 -12.30 -19.37
CA ASP A 43 -15.50 -12.16 -20.30
C ASP A 43 -14.60 -11.01 -19.89
N VAL A 44 -13.40 -10.95 -20.46
CA VAL A 44 -12.42 -9.91 -20.18
C VAL A 44 -11.82 -9.38 -21.47
N ARG A 45 -11.64 -8.06 -21.54
CA ARG A 45 -10.95 -7.39 -22.65
C ARG A 45 -9.98 -6.33 -22.12
N ILE A 46 -9.06 -5.93 -22.99
CA ILE A 46 -8.18 -4.80 -22.71
C ILE A 46 -8.96 -3.50 -22.94
N ALA A 47 -9.12 -2.70 -21.89
CA ALA A 47 -9.75 -1.38 -21.95
C ALA A 47 -8.75 -0.27 -22.30
N ALA A 48 -7.48 -0.42 -21.90
CA ALA A 48 -6.37 0.46 -22.28
C ALA A 48 -5.05 -0.32 -22.28
N SER A 49 -4.13 0.05 -23.16
CA SER A 49 -2.83 -0.60 -23.31
C SER A 49 -1.72 0.40 -23.66
N GLY A 50 -0.47 -0.07 -23.70
CA GLY A 50 0.69 0.77 -24.00
C GLY A 50 1.09 1.67 -22.83
N LEU A 51 0.72 1.29 -21.61
CA LEU A 51 1.02 2.00 -20.37
C LEU A 51 2.30 1.47 -19.72
N VAL A 52 3.01 2.31 -19.02
CA VAL A 52 4.24 1.95 -18.30
C VAL A 52 3.95 1.84 -16.81
N THR A 53 3.96 0.62 -16.27
CA THR A 53 3.65 0.37 -14.85
C THR A 53 2.39 1.10 -14.34
N PRO A 54 1.22 0.90 -14.98
CA PRO A 54 -0.01 1.53 -14.53
C PRO A 54 -0.38 1.03 -13.13
N VAL A 55 -0.85 1.93 -12.27
CA VAL A 55 -1.09 1.59 -10.86
C VAL A 55 -2.48 1.95 -10.37
N SER A 56 -3.11 2.97 -10.92
CA SER A 56 -4.47 3.39 -10.54
C SER A 56 -5.15 4.13 -11.67
N VAL A 57 -6.48 4.19 -11.63
CA VAL A 57 -7.32 4.81 -12.64
C VAL A 57 -8.38 5.72 -12.02
N ALA A 58 -8.74 6.79 -12.72
CA ALA A 58 -9.91 7.61 -12.42
C ALA A 58 -10.72 7.85 -13.69
N PHE A 59 -12.02 7.61 -13.63
CA PHE A 59 -12.90 7.73 -14.79
C PHE A 59 -13.44 9.15 -14.93
N LEU A 60 -13.14 9.80 -16.05
CA LEU A 60 -13.71 11.10 -16.44
C LEU A 60 -15.06 10.90 -17.15
N GLY A 61 -15.26 9.72 -17.74
CA GLY A 61 -16.47 9.33 -18.47
C GLY A 61 -16.42 7.85 -18.86
N ALA A 62 -17.44 7.36 -19.56
CA ALA A 62 -17.60 5.94 -19.88
C ALA A 62 -16.43 5.30 -20.66
N LYS A 63 -15.70 6.09 -21.42
CA LYS A 63 -14.51 5.66 -22.19
C LYS A 63 -13.39 6.68 -22.09
N ASP A 64 -13.40 7.46 -21.04
CA ASP A 64 -12.48 8.55 -20.77
C ASP A 64 -11.94 8.40 -19.37
N MET A 65 -10.62 8.26 -19.22
CA MET A 65 -9.98 7.98 -17.94
C MET A 65 -8.59 8.63 -17.85
N LEU A 66 -8.19 8.92 -16.63
CA LEU A 66 -6.81 9.21 -16.26
C LEU A 66 -6.19 7.94 -15.68
N VAL A 67 -5.02 7.54 -16.17
CA VAL A 67 -4.28 6.38 -15.69
C VAL A 67 -2.93 6.82 -15.17
N LEU A 68 -2.60 6.42 -13.95
CA LEU A 68 -1.32 6.70 -13.32
C LEU A 68 -0.26 5.70 -13.76
N GLU A 69 0.91 6.18 -14.14
CA GLU A 69 2.11 5.37 -14.34
C GLU A 69 3.06 5.55 -13.15
N LYS A 70 3.15 4.51 -12.33
CA LYS A 70 3.89 4.52 -11.05
C LYS A 70 5.33 4.98 -11.19
N ASN A 71 6.06 4.42 -12.17
CA ASN A 71 7.51 4.59 -12.27
C ASN A 71 7.91 5.81 -13.10
N THR A 72 7.07 6.27 -14.00
CA THR A 72 7.35 7.42 -14.85
C THR A 72 6.90 8.74 -14.22
N GLY A 73 5.93 8.70 -13.30
CA GLY A 73 5.31 9.89 -12.74
C GLY A 73 4.24 10.50 -13.64
N ARG A 74 3.89 9.85 -14.75
CA ARG A 74 2.93 10.36 -15.72
C ARG A 74 1.51 10.01 -15.36
N VAL A 75 0.63 10.99 -15.54
CA VAL A 75 -0.81 10.78 -15.60
C VAL A 75 -1.19 10.76 -17.08
N GLN A 76 -1.55 9.60 -17.60
CA GLN A 76 -1.96 9.45 -18.99
C GLN A 76 -3.45 9.71 -19.13
N HIS A 77 -3.82 10.56 -20.08
CA HIS A 77 -5.21 10.74 -20.51
C HIS A 77 -5.53 9.71 -21.59
N VAL A 78 -6.48 8.83 -21.31
CA VAL A 78 -6.85 7.69 -22.17
C VAL A 78 -8.30 7.85 -22.60
N VAL A 79 -8.54 7.90 -23.92
CA VAL A 79 -9.89 7.96 -24.49
C VAL A 79 -10.09 6.79 -25.45
N ASN A 80 -11.19 6.07 -25.30
CA ASN A 80 -11.50 4.88 -26.12
C ASN A 80 -10.34 3.85 -26.15
N GLY A 81 -9.64 3.69 -25.03
CA GLY A 81 -8.54 2.75 -24.88
C GLY A 81 -7.18 3.22 -25.44
N VAL A 82 -7.12 4.44 -25.99
CA VAL A 82 -5.92 5.01 -26.62
C VAL A 82 -5.41 6.19 -25.79
N VAL A 83 -4.11 6.20 -25.48
CA VAL A 83 -3.45 7.33 -24.84
C VAL A 83 -3.49 8.54 -25.76
N GLN A 84 -4.13 9.61 -25.33
CA GLN A 84 -4.23 10.88 -26.07
C GLN A 84 -3.05 11.81 -25.77
N GLY A 85 -2.50 11.72 -24.56
CA GLY A 85 -1.38 12.53 -24.10
C GLY A 85 -1.14 12.37 -22.61
N THR A 86 -0.08 13.00 -22.14
CA THR A 86 0.27 13.07 -20.72
C THR A 86 -0.36 14.32 -20.12
N ALA A 87 -1.24 14.14 -19.13
CA ALA A 87 -1.91 15.24 -18.44
C ALA A 87 -0.99 15.99 -17.47
N VAL A 88 -0.06 15.28 -16.83
CA VAL A 88 1.04 15.83 -16.01
C VAL A 88 2.16 14.78 -15.92
N ASP A 89 3.40 15.24 -15.83
CA ASP A 89 4.59 14.42 -15.66
C ASP A 89 5.33 14.89 -14.40
N LEU A 90 5.31 14.07 -13.34
CA LEU A 90 5.86 14.39 -12.02
C LEU A 90 7.22 13.73 -11.82
N ALA A 91 8.17 14.45 -11.24
CA ALA A 91 9.49 13.91 -10.89
C ALA A 91 9.37 12.98 -9.67
N VAL A 92 9.10 11.71 -9.91
CA VAL A 92 8.87 10.72 -8.85
C VAL A 92 10.14 9.99 -8.43
N ASN A 93 10.25 9.70 -7.14
CA ASN A 93 11.09 8.63 -6.64
C ASN A 93 10.33 7.32 -6.77
N ASN A 94 10.76 6.46 -7.70
CA ASN A 94 10.06 5.22 -8.04
C ASN A 94 10.70 3.96 -7.45
N ALA A 95 11.70 4.09 -6.58
CA ALA A 95 12.36 2.94 -5.98
C ALA A 95 11.43 2.19 -5.02
N SER A 96 11.52 0.86 -5.00
CA SER A 96 10.65 -0.01 -4.21
C SER A 96 9.16 0.25 -4.48
N GLU A 97 8.36 0.52 -3.45
CA GLU A 97 6.92 0.76 -3.57
C GLU A 97 6.56 2.23 -3.86
N ARG A 98 7.53 3.12 -3.86
CA ARG A 98 7.35 4.56 -4.14
C ARG A 98 7.02 4.85 -5.60
N GLY A 99 6.53 6.05 -5.86
CA GLY A 99 6.18 6.52 -7.20
C GLY A 99 4.95 7.40 -7.21
N LEU A 100 4.27 7.45 -8.35
CA LEU A 100 2.93 8.01 -8.49
C LEU A 100 1.94 6.89 -8.16
N LEU A 101 1.22 6.99 -7.02
CA LEU A 101 0.55 5.84 -6.42
C LEU A 101 -0.98 5.93 -6.41
N GLY A 102 -1.56 7.09 -6.14
CA GLY A 102 -3.00 7.22 -5.98
C GLY A 102 -3.61 8.41 -6.69
N ILE A 103 -4.84 8.22 -7.14
CA ILE A 103 -5.66 9.26 -7.76
C ILE A 103 -7.08 9.22 -7.21
N ALA A 104 -7.65 10.41 -6.99
CA ALA A 104 -9.08 10.58 -6.73
C ALA A 104 -9.61 11.82 -7.44
N LEU A 105 -10.84 11.75 -7.93
CA LEU A 105 -11.58 12.92 -8.41
C LEU A 105 -12.39 13.51 -7.27
N HIS A 106 -12.57 14.83 -7.29
CA HIS A 106 -13.49 15.49 -6.37
C HIS A 106 -14.91 14.92 -6.53
N PRO A 107 -15.68 14.69 -5.45
CA PRO A 107 -17.02 14.10 -5.55
C PRO A 107 -18.00 14.87 -6.46
N ALA A 108 -17.81 16.19 -6.62
CA ALA A 108 -18.58 17.02 -7.53
C ALA A 108 -17.91 17.22 -8.89
N PHE A 109 -16.99 16.35 -9.30
CA PHE A 109 -16.40 16.40 -10.64
C PHE A 109 -17.49 16.12 -11.71
N PRO A 110 -17.53 16.83 -12.85
CA PRO A 110 -16.59 17.85 -13.32
C PRO A 110 -16.91 19.30 -12.88
N ALA A 111 -17.98 19.54 -12.13
CA ALA A 111 -18.33 20.90 -11.67
C ALA A 111 -17.24 21.50 -10.77
N SER A 112 -16.59 20.66 -9.97
CA SER A 112 -15.34 20.95 -9.27
C SER A 112 -14.25 20.13 -9.93
N PRO A 113 -13.45 20.71 -10.85
CA PRO A 113 -12.54 19.94 -11.70
C PRO A 113 -11.23 19.58 -10.98
N TYR A 114 -11.33 19.22 -9.72
CA TYR A 114 -10.18 18.87 -8.90
C TYR A 114 -9.83 17.40 -9.00
N VAL A 115 -8.53 17.14 -9.17
CA VAL A 115 -7.90 15.83 -9.20
C VAL A 115 -6.83 15.80 -8.11
N TYR A 116 -6.84 14.76 -7.30
CA TYR A 116 -5.92 14.58 -6.19
C TYR A 116 -4.95 13.46 -6.54
N LEU A 117 -3.67 13.69 -6.31
CA LEU A 117 -2.61 12.73 -6.60
C LEU A 117 -1.79 12.46 -5.33
N TYR A 118 -1.60 11.19 -5.00
CA TYR A 118 -0.61 10.76 -4.01
C TYR A 118 0.64 10.30 -4.75
N TRP A 119 1.79 10.87 -4.42
CA TRP A 119 3.04 10.55 -5.08
C TRP A 119 4.25 10.79 -4.18
N THR A 120 5.34 10.07 -4.44
CA THR A 120 6.61 10.26 -3.77
C THR A 120 7.49 11.14 -4.63
N CYS A 121 7.80 12.32 -4.16
CA CYS A 121 8.64 13.24 -4.89
C CYS A 121 10.09 12.74 -4.96
N ARG A 122 10.71 12.89 -6.13
CA ARG A 122 12.13 12.71 -6.29
C ARG A 122 12.85 13.88 -5.64
N THR A 123 13.75 13.57 -4.74
CA THR A 123 14.64 14.55 -4.12
C THR A 123 15.97 14.55 -4.84
N LEU A 124 16.64 15.69 -4.85
CA LEU A 124 18.10 15.73 -4.95
C LEU A 124 18.64 14.91 -3.77
N THR A 125 19.32 13.83 -4.05
CA THR A 125 19.97 13.05 -3.02
C THR A 125 20.93 13.96 -2.26
N ASN A 126 20.63 14.23 -0.98
CA ASN A 126 21.64 14.75 -0.11
C ASN A 126 22.73 13.67 0.03
N PRO A 127 23.93 13.87 -0.51
CA PRO A 127 24.98 12.86 -0.40
C PRO A 127 25.45 12.67 1.05
N VAL A 128 25.03 13.55 1.97
CA VAL A 128 25.43 13.52 3.37
C VAL A 128 24.42 12.79 4.22
N ASP A 129 23.14 12.91 3.92
CA ASP A 129 22.07 12.21 4.67
C ASP A 129 20.86 11.93 3.78
N PRO A 130 20.81 10.76 3.13
CA PRO A 130 19.68 10.39 2.27
C PRO A 130 18.38 10.14 3.04
N PHE A 131 18.43 10.17 4.38
CA PHE A 131 17.28 9.97 5.26
C PHE A 131 16.66 11.29 5.76
N ARG A 132 17.18 12.43 5.31
CA ARG A 132 16.66 13.76 5.65
C ARG A 132 15.99 14.44 4.46
N PRO A 133 14.91 13.86 3.91
CA PRO A 133 14.19 14.45 2.78
C PRO A 133 13.50 15.78 3.13
N ASP A 134 13.33 16.07 4.41
CA ASP A 134 12.81 17.34 4.92
C ASP A 134 13.72 18.55 4.65
N LEU A 135 14.99 18.31 4.31
CA LEU A 135 15.96 19.35 3.96
C LEU A 135 16.04 19.62 2.46
N GLU A 136 15.30 18.88 1.65
CA GLU A 136 15.42 18.89 0.20
C GLU A 136 14.12 19.33 -0.47
N HIS A 137 14.24 19.70 -1.74
CA HIS A 137 13.11 20.06 -2.61
C HIS A 137 12.91 18.99 -3.66
N CYS A 138 11.71 18.92 -4.23
CA CYS A 138 11.47 18.11 -5.43
C CYS A 138 12.40 18.59 -6.55
N ASP A 139 13.10 17.65 -7.19
CA ASP A 139 14.00 17.93 -8.31
C ASP A 139 13.53 17.24 -9.58
N ASP A 140 13.32 18.03 -10.61
CA ASP A 140 12.98 17.57 -11.96
C ASP A 140 14.14 17.69 -12.96
N SER A 141 15.29 18.21 -12.51
CA SER A 141 16.43 18.52 -13.40
C SER A 141 16.95 17.31 -14.18
N MET A 142 16.71 16.10 -13.71
CA MET A 142 17.13 14.85 -14.34
C MET A 142 15.97 14.10 -15.03
N MET A 143 14.76 14.66 -15.02
CA MET A 143 13.56 14.05 -15.57
C MET A 143 13.08 14.89 -16.75
N PHE A 144 13.38 14.45 -17.96
CA PHE A 144 12.93 15.15 -19.16
C PHE A 144 11.41 15.21 -19.23
N GLY A 145 10.89 16.43 -19.33
CA GLY A 145 9.46 16.69 -19.47
C GLY A 145 8.64 16.70 -18.19
N ALA A 146 9.27 16.59 -17.02
CA ALA A 146 8.54 16.65 -15.75
C ALA A 146 7.99 18.06 -15.46
N ASP A 147 6.71 18.11 -15.06
CA ASP A 147 5.93 19.34 -14.81
C ASP A 147 5.96 19.75 -13.34
N THR A 148 7.12 19.72 -12.70
CA THR A 148 7.23 19.97 -11.26
C THR A 148 7.63 21.40 -10.89
N GLY A 149 7.85 22.28 -11.87
CA GLY A 149 8.35 23.63 -11.61
C GLY A 149 7.54 24.43 -10.58
N ALA A 150 6.20 24.29 -10.58
CA ALA A 150 5.33 24.98 -9.63
C ALA A 150 5.40 24.38 -8.22
N ILE A 151 5.80 23.11 -8.08
CA ILE A 151 5.83 22.39 -6.79
C ILE A 151 7.23 22.22 -6.21
N LEU A 152 8.29 22.60 -6.94
CA LEU A 152 9.67 22.58 -6.46
C LEU A 152 9.90 23.42 -5.20
N GLN A 153 9.09 24.47 -5.02
CA GLN A 153 9.22 25.37 -3.87
C GLN A 153 8.56 24.83 -2.59
N VAL A 154 7.81 23.74 -2.69
CA VAL A 154 7.18 23.12 -1.53
C VAL A 154 8.20 22.23 -0.84
N PRO A 155 8.53 22.47 0.44
CA PRO A 155 9.46 21.63 1.18
C PRO A 155 9.02 20.17 1.13
N LEU A 156 9.97 19.27 0.93
CA LEU A 156 9.69 17.89 0.69
C LEU A 156 9.84 17.05 1.94
N ARG A 157 8.89 16.13 2.14
CA ARG A 157 8.97 15.09 3.16
C ARG A 157 8.76 13.68 2.60
N GLY A 158 8.99 13.51 1.29
CA GLY A 158 8.88 12.22 0.60
C GLY A 158 7.54 12.02 -0.08
N ASN A 159 6.55 11.47 0.60
CA ASN A 159 5.21 11.29 0.07
C ASN A 159 4.38 12.58 0.18
N ARG A 160 3.55 12.83 -0.83
CA ARG A 160 2.71 14.02 -0.88
C ARG A 160 1.33 13.68 -1.40
N VAL A 161 0.35 14.42 -0.93
CA VAL A 161 -0.95 14.51 -1.59
C VAL A 161 -1.13 15.95 -2.07
N ASP A 162 -1.23 16.11 -3.38
CA ASP A 162 -1.41 17.40 -4.02
C ASP A 162 -2.73 17.43 -4.79
N ARG A 163 -3.36 18.61 -4.84
CA ARG A 163 -4.54 18.87 -5.63
C ARG A 163 -4.15 19.57 -6.93
N PHE A 164 -4.75 19.13 -8.01
CA PHE A 164 -4.59 19.67 -9.36
C PHE A 164 -5.95 20.06 -9.91
N ILE A 165 -5.95 20.94 -10.91
CA ILE A 165 -7.14 21.36 -11.66
C ILE A 165 -7.09 20.74 -13.04
N TRP A 166 -8.10 19.97 -13.40
CA TRP A 166 -8.29 19.43 -14.74
C TRP A 166 -8.90 20.47 -15.67
N ASN A 167 -8.28 20.74 -16.81
CA ASN A 167 -8.74 21.72 -17.80
C ASN A 167 -9.30 21.11 -19.10
N GLY A 168 -9.45 19.78 -19.11
CA GLY A 168 -9.88 19.02 -20.29
C GLY A 168 -8.75 18.30 -21.04
N SER A 169 -7.49 18.62 -20.73
CA SER A 169 -6.32 17.99 -21.36
C SER A 169 -5.12 17.84 -20.43
N THR A 170 -4.94 18.78 -19.50
CA THR A 170 -3.80 18.81 -18.57
C THR A 170 -4.25 19.02 -17.13
N LEU A 171 -3.35 18.69 -16.21
CA LEU A 171 -3.50 18.90 -14.77
C LEU A 171 -2.59 20.05 -14.33
N ALA A 172 -3.19 21.18 -13.93
CA ALA A 172 -2.46 22.30 -13.37
C ALA A 172 -2.38 22.18 -11.85
N TYR A 173 -1.18 22.34 -11.26
CA TYR A 173 -0.99 22.32 -9.83
C TYR A 173 -1.80 23.44 -9.14
N ASP A 174 -2.51 23.09 -8.08
CA ASP A 174 -3.27 24.03 -7.24
C ASP A 174 -2.62 24.19 -5.86
N ARG A 175 -2.52 23.10 -5.08
CA ARG A 175 -1.95 23.13 -3.73
C ARG A 175 -1.51 21.79 -3.21
N ASN A 176 -0.63 21.81 -2.21
CA ASN A 176 -0.34 20.66 -1.36
C ASN A 176 -1.39 20.54 -0.25
N LEU A 177 -1.87 19.33 0.01
CA LEU A 177 -2.78 19.02 1.10
C LEU A 177 -2.03 18.51 2.33
N ILE A 178 -1.06 17.62 2.11
CA ILE A 178 -0.25 17.03 3.18
C ILE A 178 1.07 16.50 2.61
N MET A 179 2.10 16.55 3.43
CA MET A 179 3.40 15.92 3.19
C MET A 179 3.63 14.86 4.26
N LEU A 180 4.14 13.69 3.85
CA LEU A 180 4.33 12.53 4.70
C LEU A 180 5.74 11.96 4.46
N HIS A 181 6.30 11.26 5.43
CA HIS A 181 7.56 10.55 5.23
C HIS A 181 7.41 9.41 4.22
N ALA A 182 8.39 9.26 3.34
CA ALA A 182 8.58 8.08 2.51
C ALA A 182 9.64 7.14 3.10
N PHE A 183 10.41 7.67 4.03
CA PHE A 183 11.40 6.97 4.85
C PHE A 183 11.20 7.41 6.28
N GLN A 184 11.40 6.53 7.23
CA GLN A 184 11.50 6.94 8.62
C GLN A 184 12.98 7.06 9.00
N ALA A 185 13.40 8.28 9.18
CA ALA A 185 14.67 8.63 9.78
C ALA A 185 14.39 9.47 11.04
N ASP A 186 13.71 8.88 11.99
CA ASP A 186 13.26 9.56 13.20
C ASP A 186 14.32 9.64 14.29
N GLY A 187 15.57 9.49 13.90
CA GLY A 187 16.72 9.83 14.75
C GLY A 187 17.01 8.88 15.92
N ALA A 188 16.23 7.84 16.11
CA ALA A 188 16.62 6.83 17.07
C ALA A 188 17.84 6.06 16.53
N PRO A 189 18.94 6.00 17.27
CA PRO A 189 20.11 5.26 16.84
C PRO A 189 19.75 3.79 16.76
N GLU A 190 19.67 3.28 15.55
CA GLU A 190 19.51 1.84 15.37
C GLU A 190 20.77 1.11 15.79
N PRO A 191 20.64 -0.03 16.46
CA PRO A 191 21.79 -0.89 16.74
C PRO A 191 22.51 -1.24 15.42
N PRO A 192 23.84 -1.25 15.38
CA PRO A 192 24.58 -1.59 14.18
C PRO A 192 24.14 -2.93 13.58
N GLY A 193 23.77 -2.92 12.29
CA GLY A 193 23.30 -4.09 11.57
C GLY A 193 21.83 -4.44 11.79
N GLN A 194 21.08 -3.58 12.46
CA GLN A 194 19.64 -3.69 12.61
C GLN A 194 18.97 -2.45 12.01
N GLY A 195 17.77 -2.62 11.51
CA GLY A 195 16.99 -1.50 11.11
C GLY A 195 17.12 -1.06 9.64
N ASP A 196 16.76 0.20 9.38
CA ASP A 196 16.70 0.78 8.03
C ASP A 196 18.05 0.84 7.34
N SER A 197 19.14 0.96 8.10
CA SER A 197 20.49 0.87 7.55
C SER A 197 20.75 -0.47 6.85
N ALA A 198 20.05 -1.55 7.24
CA ALA A 198 20.15 -2.85 6.57
C ALA A 198 19.34 -2.92 5.28
N GLN A 199 18.36 -2.03 5.08
CA GLN A 199 17.54 -1.95 3.86
C GLN A 199 18.06 -0.93 2.84
N GLY A 200 18.98 -0.08 3.25
CA GLY A 200 19.36 1.11 2.48
C GLY A 200 18.24 2.16 2.45
N PRO A 201 18.43 3.26 1.70
CA PRO A 201 17.48 4.38 1.64
C PRO A 201 16.20 4.06 0.85
N ALA A 202 15.82 2.79 0.74
CA ALA A 202 14.77 2.41 -0.17
C ALA A 202 13.36 2.74 0.31
N GLY A 203 13.02 2.67 1.59
CA GLY A 203 11.67 2.81 2.13
C GLY A 203 10.62 1.99 1.36
N ASN A 204 9.81 1.24 2.04
CA ASN A 204 8.68 0.52 1.48
C ASN A 204 7.43 0.79 2.33
N HIS A 205 6.33 0.09 2.11
CA HIS A 205 5.07 0.29 2.82
C HIS A 205 4.56 1.75 2.71
N ASN A 206 4.65 2.31 1.52
CA ASN A 206 4.23 3.69 1.29
C ASN A 206 2.71 3.84 1.12
N GLY A 207 1.97 2.74 1.02
CA GLY A 207 0.53 2.79 0.78
C GLY A 207 0.18 3.52 -0.51
N GLY A 208 -0.48 4.67 -0.38
CA GLY A 208 -0.67 5.62 -1.47
C GLY A 208 -2.06 5.66 -2.05
N VAL A 209 -2.95 4.76 -1.67
CA VAL A 209 -4.34 4.83 -2.13
C VAL A 209 -5.05 6.00 -1.46
N ILE A 210 -5.77 6.78 -2.26
CA ILE A 210 -6.61 7.88 -1.81
C ILE A 210 -8.02 7.70 -2.38
N ARG A 211 -9.04 7.97 -1.56
CA ARG A 211 -10.45 7.86 -1.94
C ARG A 211 -11.28 8.92 -1.23
N PHE A 212 -12.29 9.44 -1.89
CA PHE A 212 -13.33 10.19 -1.20
C PHE A 212 -14.36 9.23 -0.60
N GLY A 213 -14.63 9.42 0.68
CA GLY A 213 -15.70 8.69 1.36
C GLY A 213 -17.08 9.26 1.04
N PRO A 214 -18.16 8.53 1.42
CA PRO A 214 -19.53 8.99 1.23
C PRO A 214 -19.86 10.28 2.00
N ASP A 215 -19.03 10.64 2.96
CA ASP A 215 -19.09 11.88 3.74
C ASP A 215 -18.40 13.08 3.06
N GLY A 216 -17.91 12.87 1.83
CA GLY A 216 -17.21 13.89 1.03
C GLY A 216 -15.81 14.26 1.55
N ARG A 217 -15.21 13.42 2.42
CA ARG A 217 -13.85 13.62 2.93
C ARG A 217 -12.85 12.77 2.15
N LEU A 218 -11.63 13.27 2.05
CA LEU A 218 -10.52 12.55 1.44
C LEU A 218 -9.85 11.65 2.47
N TYR A 219 -9.86 10.34 2.20
CA TYR A 219 -9.16 9.34 2.97
C TYR A 219 -7.85 8.99 2.28
N ILE A 220 -6.78 8.87 3.06
CA ILE A 220 -5.42 8.64 2.60
C ILE A 220 -4.83 7.51 3.45
N ILE A 221 -4.36 6.44 2.83
CA ILE A 221 -3.70 5.35 3.55
C ILE A 221 -2.19 5.38 3.31
N ILE A 222 -1.45 5.24 4.38
CA ILE A 222 0.01 5.06 4.38
C ILE A 222 0.38 3.94 5.33
N GLY A 223 1.30 3.08 4.93
CA GLY A 223 1.83 2.03 5.79
C GLY A 223 2.93 2.52 6.73
N ASP A 224 3.59 1.58 7.37
CA ASP A 224 4.61 1.83 8.41
C ASP A 224 5.99 2.21 7.86
N ASN A 225 6.11 2.45 6.56
CA ASN A 225 7.36 2.71 5.84
C ASN A 225 8.43 1.62 6.04
N GLY A 226 8.04 0.41 6.41
CA GLY A 226 8.93 -0.72 6.64
C GLY A 226 9.71 -0.67 7.96
N ARG A 227 9.31 0.15 8.89
CA ARG A 227 10.03 0.41 10.16
C ARG A 227 9.88 -0.66 11.22
N ARG A 228 9.03 -1.63 11.06
CA ARG A 228 8.96 -2.87 11.86
C ARG A 228 9.48 -2.79 13.31
N GLY A 229 8.76 -2.17 14.18
CA GLY A 229 9.14 -2.02 15.58
C GLY A 229 9.22 -0.57 16.07
N TRP A 230 9.04 0.36 15.15
CA TRP A 230 8.91 1.79 15.43
C TRP A 230 7.48 2.22 15.14
N LEU A 231 6.50 1.61 15.84
CA LEU A 231 5.12 1.65 15.43
C LEU A 231 4.20 2.07 16.56
N GLN A 232 3.04 2.57 16.19
CA GLN A 232 2.04 3.18 17.06
C GLN A 232 1.54 2.28 18.19
N ASN A 233 1.74 0.97 18.07
CA ASN A 233 1.30 0.01 19.07
C ASN A 233 2.40 -0.43 20.06
N LEU A 234 3.49 0.32 20.14
CA LEU A 234 4.57 0.07 21.09
C LEU A 234 4.59 1.15 22.17
N PRO A 235 4.09 0.88 23.38
CA PRO A 235 3.99 1.91 24.44
C PRO A 235 5.32 2.50 24.84
N ASN A 236 6.42 1.78 24.68
CA ASN A 236 7.76 2.17 25.09
C ASN A 236 8.80 2.02 23.97
N GLY A 237 8.34 1.80 22.74
CA GLY A 237 9.24 1.51 21.62
C GLY A 237 9.95 0.16 21.71
N PRO A 238 10.87 -0.14 20.79
CA PRO A 238 11.73 -1.32 20.85
C PRO A 238 12.76 -1.21 21.98
N THR A 239 13.47 -2.27 22.26
CA THR A 239 14.49 -2.27 23.33
C THR A 239 15.86 -1.78 22.80
N PRO A 240 16.53 -0.80 23.41
CA PRO A 240 16.07 -0.02 24.58
C PRO A 240 14.86 0.84 24.23
N PRO A 241 13.97 1.08 25.19
CA PRO A 241 12.75 1.82 24.94
C PRO A 241 13.09 3.22 24.45
N THR A 242 12.69 3.50 23.24
CA THR A 242 12.58 4.84 22.70
C THR A 242 11.10 5.20 22.75
N ALA A 243 10.79 6.32 23.33
CA ALA A 243 9.40 6.73 23.56
C ALA A 243 8.81 7.35 22.31
N ASP A 244 9.02 6.77 21.11
CA ASP A 244 8.76 7.56 19.92
C ASP A 244 7.67 7.04 19.00
N ASP A 245 7.04 5.94 19.31
CA ASP A 245 6.08 5.37 18.39
C ASP A 245 4.63 5.65 18.72
N GLN A 246 4.37 6.73 19.41
CA GLN A 246 3.08 7.11 19.91
C GLN A 246 2.61 8.45 19.33
N PHE A 247 2.53 8.55 18.00
CA PHE A 247 2.03 9.76 17.32
C PHE A 247 2.73 11.05 17.77
N GLY A 248 4.02 11.08 17.78
CA GLY A 248 4.79 12.24 18.14
C GLY A 248 5.80 11.95 19.25
N GLY A 249 6.37 10.79 19.22
CA GLY A 249 7.51 10.37 20.01
C GLY A 249 8.58 11.41 20.15
N PRO A 250 9.85 11.09 20.37
CA PRO A 250 10.81 12.16 20.66
C PRO A 250 10.77 13.20 19.55
N ALA A 251 10.63 14.45 19.95
CA ALA A 251 10.78 15.55 19.03
C ALA A 251 12.14 15.41 18.27
N PRO A 252 12.18 15.63 16.98
CA PRO A 252 11.22 16.38 16.18
C PRO A 252 10.33 15.50 15.29
N ASP A 253 9.94 14.33 15.72
CA ASP A 253 9.11 13.48 14.89
C ASP A 253 7.66 13.99 14.86
N ASN A 254 7.41 14.92 14.01
CA ASN A 254 6.11 15.49 13.75
C ASN A 254 5.31 14.69 12.72
N ALA A 255 5.77 13.50 12.38
CA ALA A 255 5.23 12.79 11.25
C ALA A 255 5.04 11.31 11.49
N HIS A 256 4.84 10.86 12.70
CA HIS A 256 4.30 9.53 12.92
C HIS A 256 2.89 9.36 12.30
N LEU A 257 2.68 10.03 11.18
CA LEU A 257 1.57 9.79 10.27
C LEU A 257 1.95 8.65 9.33
N THR A 258 2.47 7.55 9.91
CA THR A 258 2.76 6.29 9.22
C THR A 258 1.99 5.17 9.91
N GLY A 259 1.62 4.14 9.13
CA GLY A 259 0.76 3.09 9.62
C GLY A 259 -0.64 3.59 9.97
N VAL A 260 -1.18 4.52 9.20
CA VAL A 260 -2.45 5.21 9.48
C VAL A 260 -3.33 5.36 8.25
N ILE A 261 -4.61 5.53 8.50
CA ILE A 261 -5.57 6.12 7.58
C ILE A 261 -5.86 7.54 8.05
N LEU A 262 -5.60 8.50 7.19
CA LEU A 262 -5.90 9.92 7.43
C LEU A 262 -7.25 10.28 6.81
N ARG A 263 -7.96 11.24 7.40
CA ARG A 263 -9.21 11.80 6.86
C ARG A 263 -9.15 13.32 6.90
N LEU A 264 -9.19 13.93 5.72
CA LEU A 264 -9.05 15.37 5.50
C LEU A 264 -10.24 15.94 4.74
N ASN A 265 -10.42 17.24 4.83
CA ASN A 265 -11.24 17.98 3.89
C ASN A 265 -10.56 18.02 2.51
N ASP A 266 -11.31 18.37 1.48
CA ASP A 266 -10.84 18.50 0.09
C ASP A 266 -9.77 19.60 -0.11
N ASP A 267 -9.62 20.50 0.84
CA ASP A 267 -8.61 21.56 0.88
C ASP A 267 -7.38 21.24 1.73
N GLY A 268 -7.34 20.03 2.35
CA GLY A 268 -6.27 19.57 3.23
C GLY A 268 -6.47 19.94 4.72
N SER A 269 -7.48 20.73 5.05
CA SER A 269 -7.79 21.05 6.45
C SER A 269 -8.34 19.82 7.19
N THR A 270 -8.22 19.84 8.51
CA THR A 270 -8.60 18.70 9.36
C THR A 270 -10.06 18.81 9.80
N PRO A 271 -10.94 17.84 9.50
CA PRO A 271 -12.30 17.81 9.98
C PRO A 271 -12.37 17.71 11.51
N SER A 272 -13.21 18.53 12.15
CA SER A 272 -13.42 18.47 13.60
C SER A 272 -14.12 17.18 14.04
N SER A 273 -14.75 16.47 13.11
CA SER A 273 -15.42 15.18 13.33
C SER A 273 -14.49 13.97 13.26
N ASN A 274 -13.19 14.15 13.16
CA ASN A 274 -12.23 13.04 13.24
C ASN A 274 -12.21 12.43 14.64
N PRO A 275 -12.03 11.12 14.76
CA PRO A 275 -12.21 10.39 16.03
C PRO A 275 -11.27 10.89 17.14
N PHE A 276 -10.05 11.28 16.79
CA PHE A 276 -9.04 11.72 17.76
C PHE A 276 -8.95 13.25 17.92
N SER A 277 -9.97 13.98 17.49
CA SER A 277 -9.99 15.46 17.58
C SER A 277 -9.85 15.96 19.02
N ALA A 278 -10.54 15.35 19.95
CA ALA A 278 -10.46 15.72 21.38
C ALA A 278 -9.10 15.35 21.99
N ALA A 279 -8.59 14.14 21.71
CA ALA A 279 -7.28 13.69 22.17
C ALA A 279 -6.17 14.58 21.64
N GLY A 280 -6.18 14.90 20.36
CA GLY A 280 -5.19 15.79 19.75
C GLY A 280 -5.28 17.24 20.26
N ALA A 281 -6.47 17.73 20.56
CA ALA A 281 -6.65 19.05 21.19
C ALA A 281 -6.07 19.09 22.62
N GLY A 282 -6.21 17.99 23.37
CA GLY A 282 -5.63 17.87 24.71
C GLY A 282 -4.10 17.84 24.72
N ILE A 283 -3.47 17.22 23.73
CA ILE A 283 -2.01 17.18 23.57
C ILE A 283 -1.49 18.54 23.08
N GLY A 284 -2.16 19.14 22.11
CA GLY A 284 -1.75 20.42 21.52
C GLY A 284 -0.50 20.32 20.64
N GLY A 285 -0.02 21.47 20.16
CA GLY A 285 1.16 21.56 19.30
C GLY A 285 1.02 20.79 17.98
N GLU A 286 2.16 20.47 17.37
CA GLU A 286 2.21 19.75 16.09
C GLU A 286 1.74 18.29 16.24
N VAL A 287 2.15 17.63 17.31
CA VAL A 287 1.73 16.25 17.65
C VAL A 287 0.21 16.14 17.71
N GLY A 288 -0.44 17.04 18.46
CA GLY A 288 -1.89 17.08 18.54
C GLY A 288 -2.55 17.43 17.22
N ALA A 289 -1.93 18.31 16.42
CA ALA A 289 -2.43 18.64 15.08
C ALA A 289 -2.37 17.43 14.14
N ASN A 290 -1.33 16.61 14.21
CA ASN A 290 -1.19 15.39 13.43
C ASN A 290 -2.18 14.32 13.90
N LEU A 291 -2.28 14.09 15.19
CA LEU A 291 -3.23 13.12 15.73
C LEU A 291 -4.68 13.41 15.28
N ARG A 292 -5.06 14.67 15.21
CA ARG A 292 -6.40 15.06 14.74
C ARG A 292 -6.70 14.70 13.27
N LYS A 293 -5.68 14.40 12.46
CA LYS A 293 -5.85 13.97 11.06
C LYS A 293 -6.14 12.48 10.94
N VAL A 294 -5.82 11.70 11.97
CA VAL A 294 -5.92 10.23 11.96
C VAL A 294 -7.38 9.80 12.04
N PHE A 295 -7.78 8.87 11.17
CA PHE A 295 -9.06 8.19 11.17
C PHE A 295 -8.96 6.82 11.83
N ALA A 296 -7.92 6.04 11.48
CA ALA A 296 -7.58 4.74 12.04
C ALA A 296 -6.05 4.55 12.00
N TYR A 297 -5.52 3.61 12.76
CA TYR A 297 -4.09 3.35 12.86
C TYR A 297 -3.79 1.86 13.11
N GLY A 298 -2.52 1.51 13.28
CA GLY A 298 -2.10 0.11 13.40
C GLY A 298 -2.04 -0.60 12.05
N ILE A 299 -1.74 0.14 10.98
CA ILE A 299 -1.66 -0.35 9.60
C ILE A 299 -0.21 -0.72 9.27
N ARG A 300 0.03 -1.95 8.79
CA ARG A 300 1.34 -2.34 8.29
C ARG A 300 1.60 -1.81 6.88
N ASN A 301 0.86 -2.29 5.91
CA ASN A 301 0.93 -1.88 4.51
C ASN A 301 -0.35 -2.26 3.77
N SER A 302 -0.86 -1.34 2.97
CA SER A 302 -2.05 -1.58 2.17
C SER A 302 -1.89 -0.98 0.78
N PHE A 303 -2.27 -1.74 -0.24
CA PHE A 303 -2.35 -1.33 -1.64
C PHE A 303 -3.79 -1.18 -2.12
N GLY A 304 -4.77 -1.31 -1.23
CA GLY A 304 -6.18 -1.25 -1.58
C GLY A 304 -7.04 -0.65 -0.48
N MET A 305 -7.87 0.32 -0.86
CA MET A 305 -8.85 0.96 0.00
C MET A 305 -10.09 1.28 -0.82
N ALA A 306 -11.25 0.85 -0.35
CA ALA A 306 -12.52 1.06 -1.04
C ALA A 306 -13.66 1.30 -0.05
N PHE A 307 -14.66 2.06 -0.48
CA PHE A 307 -15.92 2.21 0.24
C PHE A 307 -16.98 1.31 -0.36
N ASP A 308 -17.65 0.56 0.49
CA ASP A 308 -18.83 -0.19 0.10
C ASP A 308 -19.92 0.78 -0.38
N PRO A 309 -20.39 0.66 -1.62
CA PRO A 309 -21.33 1.62 -2.21
C PRO A 309 -22.71 1.61 -1.55
N GLU A 310 -23.07 0.52 -0.85
CA GLU A 310 -24.38 0.37 -0.21
C GLU A 310 -24.37 0.83 1.25
N SER A 311 -23.39 0.40 2.03
CA SER A 311 -23.31 0.72 3.45
C SER A 311 -22.46 1.96 3.76
N GLY A 312 -21.61 2.38 2.83
CA GLY A 312 -20.59 3.42 3.06
C GLY A 312 -19.44 2.96 3.96
N GLY A 313 -19.35 1.68 4.29
CA GLY A 313 -18.26 1.11 5.09
C GLY A 313 -16.92 1.18 4.38
N LEU A 314 -15.87 1.53 5.11
CA LEU A 314 -14.50 1.52 4.60
C LEU A 314 -13.91 0.12 4.71
N TRP A 315 -13.31 -0.36 3.63
CA TRP A 315 -12.61 -1.64 3.56
C TRP A 315 -11.19 -1.44 3.05
N ILE A 316 -10.26 -2.17 3.63
CA ILE A 316 -8.87 -2.22 3.20
C ILE A 316 -8.42 -3.69 3.08
N GLN A 317 -7.36 -3.91 2.35
CA GLN A 317 -6.54 -5.10 2.49
C GLN A 317 -5.23 -4.71 3.20
N MET A 318 -4.62 -5.61 3.95
CA MET A 318 -3.33 -5.39 4.59
C MET A 318 -2.38 -6.55 4.31
N ASN A 319 -1.15 -6.21 3.95
CA ASN A 319 -0.11 -7.20 3.69
C ASN A 319 0.67 -7.51 4.96
N GLY A 320 0.67 -8.77 5.37
CA GLY A 320 1.59 -9.33 6.34
C GLY A 320 3.02 -9.42 5.79
N ASP A 321 3.93 -9.98 6.58
CA ASP A 321 5.30 -10.24 6.10
C ASP A 321 5.39 -11.62 5.44
N ASP A 322 5.34 -12.66 6.25
CA ASP A 322 5.32 -14.04 5.79
C ASP A 322 3.95 -14.70 6.03
N SER A 323 3.17 -14.11 6.94
CA SER A 323 1.89 -14.65 7.41
C SER A 323 0.85 -13.55 7.59
N PHE A 324 -0.40 -13.96 7.57
CA PHE A 324 -1.59 -13.21 7.88
C PHE A 324 -1.78 -11.92 7.07
N ASP A 325 -1.82 -12.07 5.74
CA ASP A 325 -2.48 -11.05 4.92
C ASP A 325 -3.97 -10.97 5.30
N GLU A 326 -4.57 -9.78 5.25
CA GLU A 326 -5.91 -9.54 5.78
C GLU A 326 -6.79 -8.72 4.87
N ILE A 327 -8.09 -8.88 5.04
CA ILE A 327 -9.12 -7.92 4.62
C ILE A 327 -9.79 -7.41 5.88
N GLU A 328 -9.86 -6.11 6.02
CA GLU A 328 -10.44 -5.43 7.18
C GLU A 328 -11.57 -4.50 6.77
N ARG A 329 -12.57 -4.40 7.63
CA ARG A 329 -13.57 -3.35 7.60
C ARG A 329 -13.25 -2.34 8.69
N VAL A 330 -12.82 -1.15 8.29
CA VAL A 330 -12.26 -0.15 9.20
C VAL A 330 -13.30 0.86 9.65
N GLU A 331 -13.37 1.08 10.95
CA GLU A 331 -14.24 2.08 11.58
C GLU A 331 -13.43 3.28 12.10
N ALA A 332 -14.15 4.39 12.39
CA ALA A 332 -13.52 5.58 12.94
C ALA A 332 -12.93 5.31 14.34
N GLY A 333 -11.64 5.56 14.53
CA GLY A 333 -10.97 5.29 15.81
C GLY A 333 -10.42 3.88 15.95
N GLU A 334 -10.44 3.09 14.90
CA GLU A 334 -9.92 1.73 14.92
C GLU A 334 -8.40 1.69 15.02
N ASN A 335 -7.92 0.70 15.77
CA ASN A 335 -6.55 0.24 15.80
C ASN A 335 -6.52 -1.17 15.22
N SER A 336 -5.96 -1.34 14.02
CA SER A 336 -5.85 -2.63 13.32
C SER A 336 -4.83 -3.60 13.95
N GLY A 337 -4.07 -3.16 14.95
CA GLY A 337 -3.25 -4.05 15.78
C GLY A 337 -1.77 -4.12 15.44
N TRP A 338 -1.36 -3.79 14.24
CA TRP A 338 0.06 -3.83 13.86
C TRP A 338 0.90 -2.92 14.78
N ILE A 339 2.03 -3.38 15.37
CA ILE A 339 2.82 -4.60 15.14
C ILE A 339 2.49 -5.75 16.12
N GLN A 340 1.68 -5.51 17.14
CA GLN A 340 1.37 -6.53 18.14
C GLN A 340 0.51 -7.66 17.57
N ILE A 341 -0.37 -7.32 16.65
CA ILE A 341 -1.33 -8.25 16.06
C ILE A 341 -1.33 -8.07 14.54
N ILE A 342 -1.33 -9.18 13.83
CA ILE A 342 -1.76 -9.32 12.44
C ILE A 342 -2.42 -10.69 12.31
N GLY A 343 -3.48 -10.77 11.52
CA GLY A 343 -4.39 -11.91 11.54
C GLY A 343 -5.31 -11.92 12.76
N PRO A 344 -6.16 -12.93 12.89
CA PRO A 344 -7.03 -13.08 14.06
C PRO A 344 -6.21 -13.16 15.36
N SER A 345 -6.61 -12.39 16.35
CA SER A 345 -5.85 -12.28 17.61
C SER A 345 -5.76 -13.58 18.40
N ASP A 346 -6.64 -14.55 18.18
CA ASP A 346 -6.57 -15.89 18.75
C ASP A 346 -5.51 -16.79 18.06
N ARG A 347 -5.04 -16.38 16.88
CA ARG A 347 -3.95 -17.03 16.12
C ARG A 347 -2.56 -16.42 16.36
N ILE A 348 -2.39 -15.56 17.36
CA ILE A 348 -1.14 -14.83 17.63
C ILE A 348 0.07 -15.76 17.85
N ALA A 349 -0.13 -16.90 18.49
CA ALA A 349 0.94 -17.89 18.69
C ALA A 349 1.42 -18.50 17.36
N GLU A 350 0.52 -18.66 16.41
CA GLU A 350 0.81 -19.15 15.07
C GLU A 350 1.56 -18.11 14.26
N PHE A 351 1.09 -16.85 14.26
CA PHE A 351 1.80 -15.70 13.70
C PHE A 351 3.24 -15.65 14.22
N LYS A 352 3.43 -15.66 15.54
CA LYS A 352 4.75 -15.69 16.16
C LYS A 352 5.59 -16.87 15.70
N GLY A 353 4.99 -18.06 15.59
CA GLY A 353 5.67 -19.27 15.13
C GLY A 353 6.17 -19.17 13.69
N ILE A 354 5.34 -18.69 12.78
CA ILE A 354 5.70 -18.49 11.37
C ILE A 354 6.80 -17.45 11.24
N GLU A 355 6.62 -16.27 11.82
CA GLU A 355 7.60 -15.19 11.75
C GLU A 355 8.94 -15.53 12.42
N THR A 356 8.96 -16.47 13.36
CA THR A 356 10.20 -16.95 13.99
C THR A 356 10.96 -17.92 13.10
N THR A 357 10.25 -18.76 12.34
CA THR A 357 10.84 -19.90 11.62
C THR A 357 10.99 -19.69 10.14
N PHE A 358 10.04 -19.01 9.51
CA PHE A 358 10.05 -18.76 8.07
C PHE A 358 10.98 -17.60 7.72
N GLY A 359 11.81 -17.80 6.71
CA GLY A 359 12.76 -16.79 6.25
C GLY A 359 13.92 -16.46 7.21
N GLY A 360 13.83 -16.88 8.46
CA GLY A 360 14.89 -16.90 9.49
C GLY A 360 15.63 -15.60 9.81
N ARG A 361 15.48 -14.57 8.98
CA ARG A 361 16.13 -13.25 9.12
C ARG A 361 15.40 -12.21 8.27
N SER A 362 14.08 -12.27 8.20
CA SER A 362 13.34 -11.18 7.56
C SER A 362 13.54 -9.90 8.36
N LEU A 363 13.26 -8.78 7.74
CA LEU A 363 13.46 -7.48 8.36
C LEU A 363 12.63 -7.29 9.63
N GLN A 364 11.47 -7.93 9.70
CA GLN A 364 10.64 -7.89 10.88
C GLN A 364 11.33 -8.52 12.08
N GLN A 365 11.97 -9.69 11.91
CA GLN A 365 12.71 -10.33 13.00
C GLN A 365 13.93 -9.52 13.44
N LEU A 366 14.52 -8.71 12.57
CA LEU A 366 15.64 -7.86 12.93
C LEU A 366 15.23 -6.66 13.79
N ARG A 367 14.10 -6.01 13.47
CA ARG A 367 13.65 -4.81 14.15
C ARG A 367 12.74 -5.07 15.34
N TRP A 368 11.85 -6.00 15.20
CA TRP A 368 10.94 -6.45 16.22
C TRP A 368 11.04 -7.96 16.36
N PRO A 369 12.04 -8.43 17.13
CA PRO A 369 12.27 -9.86 17.29
C PRO A 369 10.99 -10.59 17.69
N PRO A 370 10.71 -11.76 17.14
CA PRO A 370 9.52 -12.54 17.49
C PRO A 370 9.36 -12.81 18.98
N THR A 371 10.47 -12.79 19.73
CA THR A 371 10.44 -12.87 21.20
C THR A 371 9.70 -11.70 21.87
N ASN A 372 9.54 -10.56 21.17
CA ASN A 372 8.78 -9.43 21.66
C ASN A 372 7.30 -9.49 21.28
N LEU A 373 6.91 -10.42 20.40
CA LEU A 373 5.52 -10.70 20.11
C LEU A 373 4.87 -11.44 21.29
N ALA A 374 3.61 -11.18 21.50
CA ALA A 374 2.82 -11.85 22.55
C ALA A 374 2.67 -13.35 22.28
N ASP A 375 2.54 -14.14 23.33
CA ASP A 375 2.30 -15.57 23.22
C ASP A 375 0.81 -15.93 23.24
N THR A 376 -0.02 -14.99 23.66
CA THR A 376 -1.46 -15.20 23.80
C THR A 376 -2.25 -13.97 23.33
N ARG A 377 -3.50 -14.20 22.94
CA ARG A 377 -4.47 -13.13 22.61
C ARG A 377 -4.57 -12.07 23.71
N GLN A 378 -4.71 -12.50 24.95
CA GLN A 378 -4.85 -11.58 26.09
C GLN A 378 -3.63 -10.69 26.25
N GLU A 379 -2.44 -11.25 26.09
CA GLU A 379 -1.20 -10.51 26.15
C GLU A 379 -1.09 -9.52 24.99
N ALA A 380 -1.38 -9.94 23.74
CA ALA A 380 -1.37 -9.11 22.57
C ALA A 380 -2.28 -7.88 22.72
N LEU A 381 -3.53 -8.11 23.10
CA LEU A 381 -4.49 -7.04 23.36
C LEU A 381 -4.05 -6.08 24.48
N SER A 382 -3.40 -6.60 25.53
CA SER A 382 -2.89 -5.77 26.62
C SER A 382 -1.70 -4.90 26.24
N ARG A 383 -1.02 -5.23 25.16
CA ARG A 383 0.15 -4.50 24.66
C ARG A 383 -0.19 -3.44 23.62
N LEU A 384 -1.42 -3.43 23.10
CA LEU A 384 -1.83 -2.44 22.13
C LEU A 384 -1.77 -1.03 22.73
N PHE A 385 -1.21 -0.09 21.99
CA PHE A 385 -1.29 1.32 22.32
C PHE A 385 -2.65 1.88 21.94
N MET A 386 -3.48 2.11 22.94
CA MET A 386 -4.87 2.55 22.73
C MET A 386 -4.99 4.05 23.01
N LEU A 387 -5.25 4.81 21.95
CA LEU A 387 -5.62 6.23 22.07
C LEU A 387 -6.98 6.36 22.77
N PRO A 388 -7.24 7.49 23.46
CA PRO A 388 -8.55 7.74 24.04
C PRO A 388 -9.67 7.65 22.99
N GLY A 389 -10.60 6.73 23.18
CA GLY A 389 -11.68 6.45 22.23
C GLY A 389 -11.36 5.46 21.13
N ALA A 390 -10.15 4.93 21.08
CA ALA A 390 -9.80 3.87 20.15
C ALA A 390 -10.39 2.52 20.55
N HIS A 391 -10.56 1.66 19.55
CA HIS A 391 -10.95 0.26 19.71
C HIS A 391 -10.17 -0.63 18.75
N TYR A 392 -10.01 -1.90 19.09
CA TYR A 392 -9.45 -2.92 18.21
C TYR A 392 -10.59 -3.72 17.56
N SER A 393 -10.43 -4.07 16.31
CA SER A 393 -11.32 -4.99 15.59
C SER A 393 -10.53 -6.14 15.00
N GLU A 394 -11.13 -7.32 14.96
CA GLU A 394 -10.57 -8.48 14.25
C GLU A 394 -10.72 -8.29 12.73
N PRO A 395 -9.80 -8.82 11.92
CA PRO A 395 -9.96 -8.82 10.48
C PRO A 395 -11.20 -9.62 10.05
N GLU A 396 -11.77 -9.24 8.92
CA GLU A 396 -12.95 -9.91 8.36
C GLU A 396 -12.59 -11.17 7.57
N PHE A 397 -11.35 -11.24 7.08
CA PHE A 397 -10.77 -12.42 6.44
C PHE A 397 -9.24 -12.38 6.52
N SER A 398 -8.60 -13.54 6.64
CA SER A 398 -7.15 -13.64 6.67
C SER A 398 -6.62 -14.85 5.89
N TRP A 399 -5.39 -14.75 5.43
CA TRP A 399 -4.63 -15.88 4.91
C TRP A 399 -3.48 -16.18 5.87
N ARG A 400 -3.48 -17.37 6.46
CA ARG A 400 -2.41 -17.80 7.37
C ARG A 400 -1.02 -17.62 6.77
N TRP A 401 -0.84 -18.02 5.52
CA TRP A 401 0.35 -17.73 4.74
C TRP A 401 0.06 -16.63 3.73
N ALA A 402 0.94 -15.63 3.66
CA ALA A 402 0.76 -14.46 2.81
C ALA A 402 0.53 -14.83 1.34
N VAL A 403 -0.47 -14.19 0.73
CA VAL A 403 -0.84 -14.31 -0.69
C VAL A 403 -0.53 -13.03 -1.48
N ALA A 404 -0.06 -11.99 -0.80
CA ALA A 404 0.24 -10.67 -1.34
C ALA A 404 -0.98 -10.04 -2.05
N PRO A 405 -2.02 -9.65 -1.31
CA PRO A 405 -3.16 -8.91 -1.86
C PRO A 405 -2.71 -7.57 -2.46
N GLY A 406 -3.42 -7.16 -3.51
CA GLY A 406 -3.19 -5.90 -4.22
C GLY A 406 -4.36 -4.91 -4.04
N GLY A 407 -4.80 -4.26 -5.13
CA GLY A 407 -5.92 -3.34 -5.09
C GLY A 407 -7.24 -4.04 -4.76
N ILE A 408 -8.13 -3.34 -4.03
CA ILE A 408 -9.49 -3.80 -3.77
C ILE A 408 -10.51 -2.78 -4.29
N GLY A 409 -11.70 -3.27 -4.64
CA GLY A 409 -12.81 -2.44 -5.09
C GLY A 409 -14.13 -3.17 -5.04
N PHE A 410 -15.21 -2.40 -4.96
CA PHE A 410 -16.56 -2.93 -4.98
C PHE A 410 -17.14 -2.91 -6.38
N MET A 411 -17.88 -3.95 -6.72
CA MET A 411 -18.77 -3.92 -7.85
C MET A 411 -20.01 -3.08 -7.52
N HIS A 412 -20.42 -2.26 -8.46
CA HIS A 412 -21.63 -1.46 -8.32
C HIS A 412 -22.45 -1.49 -9.60
N GLY A 413 -23.69 -1.99 -9.48
CA GLY A 413 -24.58 -2.19 -10.61
C GLY A 413 -24.46 -3.57 -11.26
N ALA A 414 -25.24 -3.81 -12.30
CA ALA A 414 -25.46 -5.13 -12.88
C ALA A 414 -24.54 -5.50 -14.06
N GLY A 415 -23.43 -4.79 -14.26
CA GLY A 415 -22.55 -5.02 -15.43
C GLY A 415 -21.92 -6.40 -15.49
N LEU A 416 -21.71 -7.07 -14.34
CA LEU A 416 -21.28 -8.47 -14.25
C LEU A 416 -22.45 -9.44 -14.03
N GLY A 417 -23.61 -8.91 -13.71
CA GLY A 417 -24.80 -9.64 -13.30
C GLY A 417 -25.20 -9.30 -11.87
N PRO A 418 -26.49 -9.46 -11.52
CA PRO A 418 -27.01 -9.03 -10.21
C PRO A 418 -26.40 -9.81 -9.03
N GLN A 419 -25.83 -10.98 -9.29
CA GLN A 419 -25.16 -11.78 -8.25
C GLN A 419 -23.84 -11.19 -7.75
N TYR A 420 -23.28 -10.23 -8.49
CA TYR A 420 -22.02 -9.56 -8.13
C TYR A 420 -22.22 -8.12 -7.65
N ASP A 421 -23.45 -7.61 -7.69
CA ASP A 421 -23.73 -6.23 -7.27
C ASP A 421 -23.47 -6.05 -5.78
N GLY A 422 -22.61 -5.09 -5.45
CA GLY A 422 -22.18 -4.83 -4.08
C GLY A 422 -21.03 -5.72 -3.58
N ASP A 423 -20.54 -6.68 -4.35
CA ASP A 423 -19.47 -7.58 -3.90
C ASP A 423 -18.08 -6.93 -4.00
N LEU A 424 -17.17 -7.42 -3.15
CA LEU A 424 -15.79 -6.98 -3.08
C LEU A 424 -14.91 -7.83 -4.00
N PHE A 425 -14.04 -7.17 -4.75
CA PHE A 425 -13.03 -7.80 -5.60
C PHE A 425 -11.64 -7.36 -5.19
N MET A 426 -10.66 -8.26 -5.32
CA MET A 426 -9.28 -8.01 -4.92
C MET A 426 -8.30 -8.60 -5.93
N GLY A 427 -7.37 -7.76 -6.40
CA GLY A 427 -6.23 -8.20 -7.19
C GLY A 427 -5.11 -8.80 -6.34
N ALA A 428 -4.16 -9.49 -6.98
CA ALA A 428 -2.93 -9.94 -6.33
C ALA A 428 -1.78 -8.98 -6.64
N ALA A 429 -0.87 -8.79 -5.69
CA ALA A 429 0.33 -7.99 -5.87
C ALA A 429 1.52 -8.79 -6.43
N ARG A 430 1.32 -10.06 -6.77
CA ARG A 430 2.36 -10.94 -7.31
C ARG A 430 1.85 -11.84 -8.42
N THR A 431 2.69 -12.05 -9.43
CA THR A 431 2.42 -12.92 -10.59
C THR A 431 2.87 -14.37 -10.40
N THR A 432 3.54 -14.70 -9.30
CA THR A 432 3.94 -16.07 -8.96
C THR A 432 2.74 -16.98 -8.71
N LEU A 433 1.56 -16.41 -8.55
CA LEU A 433 0.27 -17.06 -8.42
C LEU A 433 -0.40 -17.12 -9.79
N GLU A 434 -0.06 -18.13 -10.60
CA GLU A 434 -0.65 -18.37 -11.93
C GLU A 434 -0.85 -17.10 -12.78
N GLY A 435 0.14 -16.23 -12.81
CA GLY A 435 0.09 -14.98 -13.57
C GLY A 435 -0.71 -13.85 -12.94
N GLY A 436 -1.13 -13.97 -11.69
CA GLY A 436 -1.91 -12.98 -10.91
C GLY A 436 -3.38 -13.36 -10.79
N TYR A 437 -3.90 -13.29 -9.57
CA TYR A 437 -5.28 -13.65 -9.22
C TYR A 437 -6.20 -12.45 -9.17
N LEU A 438 -7.47 -12.70 -9.44
CA LEU A 438 -8.61 -11.86 -9.07
C LEU A 438 -9.50 -12.68 -8.13
N PHE A 439 -9.59 -12.23 -6.87
CA PHE A 439 -10.47 -12.79 -5.86
C PHE A 439 -11.81 -12.08 -5.83
N HIS A 440 -12.83 -12.78 -5.34
CA HIS A 440 -14.19 -12.30 -5.20
C HIS A 440 -14.73 -12.69 -3.82
N PHE A 441 -15.39 -11.74 -3.16
CA PHE A 441 -15.98 -11.91 -1.84
C PHE A 441 -17.38 -11.31 -1.82
N ASN A 442 -18.36 -12.10 -1.41
CA ASN A 442 -19.67 -11.58 -1.07
C ASN A 442 -19.70 -11.04 0.36
N LEU A 443 -20.59 -10.11 0.64
CA LEU A 443 -20.74 -9.53 1.97
C LEU A 443 -22.03 -10.01 2.67
N THR A 444 -21.91 -10.28 3.95
CA THR A 444 -23.01 -10.72 4.83
C THR A 444 -23.11 -9.85 6.10
N GLY A 445 -24.02 -10.17 7.01
CA GLY A 445 -24.10 -9.49 8.30
C GLY A 445 -24.32 -7.97 8.18
N ASN A 446 -25.31 -7.55 7.40
CA ASN A 446 -25.53 -6.14 7.06
C ASN A 446 -24.30 -5.50 6.40
N ARG A 447 -23.64 -6.25 5.55
CA ARG A 447 -22.43 -5.83 4.80
C ARG A 447 -21.23 -5.49 5.70
N ARG A 448 -21.14 -6.16 6.83
CA ARG A 448 -20.06 -5.97 7.81
C ARG A 448 -19.10 -7.15 7.88
N LYS A 449 -19.40 -8.24 7.20
CA LYS A 449 -18.69 -9.51 7.24
C LYS A 449 -18.46 -10.05 5.84
N ILE A 450 -17.33 -10.71 5.62
CA ILE A 450 -17.12 -11.54 4.44
C ILE A 450 -17.95 -12.82 4.59
N GLY A 451 -18.76 -13.12 3.57
CA GLY A 451 -19.45 -14.39 3.45
C GLY A 451 -18.54 -15.45 2.85
N VAL A 452 -18.62 -16.66 3.35
CA VAL A 452 -17.90 -17.83 2.85
C VAL A 452 -18.87 -19.00 2.71
N ASP A 453 -18.80 -19.68 1.56
CA ASP A 453 -19.62 -20.87 1.28
C ASP A 453 -18.79 -22.17 1.39
N ASP A 454 -17.47 -22.05 1.39
CA ASP A 454 -16.56 -23.16 1.57
C ASP A 454 -16.40 -23.48 3.06
N PRO A 455 -16.78 -24.70 3.52
CA PRO A 455 -16.66 -25.03 4.94
C PRO A 455 -15.24 -24.98 5.51
N ARG A 456 -14.21 -25.04 4.64
CA ARG A 456 -12.81 -24.89 5.06
C ARG A 456 -12.51 -23.48 5.57
N LEU A 457 -13.31 -22.49 5.14
CA LEU A 457 -13.16 -21.08 5.45
C LEU A 457 -14.16 -20.56 6.50
N ASP A 458 -14.85 -21.46 7.22
CA ASP A 458 -15.88 -21.06 8.21
C ASP A 458 -15.35 -20.14 9.30
N ASP A 459 -14.07 -20.26 9.66
CA ASP A 459 -13.39 -19.37 10.61
C ASP A 459 -12.82 -18.09 9.96
N ARG A 460 -13.02 -17.93 8.64
CA ARG A 460 -12.50 -16.81 7.83
C ARG A 460 -10.98 -16.72 7.79
N VAL A 461 -10.30 -17.84 7.95
CA VAL A 461 -8.87 -17.98 7.75
C VAL A 461 -8.62 -19.03 6.68
N ALA A 462 -7.87 -18.69 5.65
CA ALA A 462 -7.37 -19.66 4.69
C ALA A 462 -6.06 -20.25 5.21
N ASP A 463 -6.08 -21.49 5.65
CA ASP A 463 -4.93 -22.23 6.17
C ASP A 463 -4.07 -22.85 5.06
N ASN A 464 -3.74 -22.05 4.05
CA ASN A 464 -2.93 -22.44 2.91
C ASN A 464 -1.64 -23.17 3.36
N ASN A 465 -1.11 -24.06 2.53
CA ASN A 465 0.02 -24.92 2.92
C ASN A 465 1.37 -24.19 3.00
N ALA A 466 1.52 -23.09 2.27
CA ALA A 466 2.76 -22.33 2.20
C ALA A 466 2.48 -20.89 1.71
N LYS A 467 3.49 -20.05 1.85
CA LYS A 467 3.45 -18.68 1.30
C LYS A 467 3.19 -18.71 -0.21
N PHE A 468 2.21 -17.91 -0.64
CA PHE A 468 1.70 -17.83 -2.01
C PHE A 468 0.95 -19.08 -2.52
N ASP A 469 0.66 -20.04 -1.67
CA ASP A 469 -0.29 -21.09 -1.95
C ASP A 469 -1.73 -20.58 -1.71
N ILE A 470 -2.69 -21.10 -2.47
CA ILE A 470 -4.11 -20.74 -2.34
C ILE A 470 -5.02 -21.96 -2.25
N THR A 471 -4.47 -23.12 -1.93
CA THR A 471 -5.20 -24.39 -1.95
C THR A 471 -6.51 -24.32 -1.19
N GLU A 472 -6.55 -23.60 -0.07
CA GLU A 472 -7.77 -23.46 0.72
C GLU A 472 -8.65 -22.29 0.29
N SER A 473 -8.08 -21.27 -0.32
CA SER A 473 -8.80 -20.08 -0.79
C SER A 473 -9.12 -20.08 -2.29
N GLU A 474 -8.92 -21.21 -2.97
CA GLU A 474 -9.21 -21.32 -4.41
C GLU A 474 -10.68 -21.11 -4.76
N SER A 475 -11.59 -21.40 -3.83
CA SER A 475 -13.03 -21.17 -3.98
C SER A 475 -13.40 -19.68 -4.07
N LEU A 476 -12.51 -18.80 -3.63
CA LEU A 476 -12.67 -17.34 -3.71
C LEU A 476 -12.17 -16.76 -5.05
N LEU A 477 -11.59 -17.58 -5.93
CA LEU A 477 -11.09 -17.09 -7.22
C LEU A 477 -12.21 -16.91 -8.23
N ILE A 478 -12.23 -15.72 -8.85
CA ILE A 478 -13.03 -15.48 -10.05
C ILE A 478 -12.17 -15.38 -11.31
N GLY A 479 -10.85 -15.11 -11.16
CA GLY A 479 -9.99 -14.96 -12.32
C GLY A 479 -8.52 -15.25 -12.06
N ARG A 480 -7.79 -15.55 -13.16
CA ARG A 480 -6.37 -15.86 -13.23
C ARG A 480 -5.69 -15.08 -14.35
N ASN A 481 -4.38 -14.94 -14.30
CA ASN A 481 -3.56 -14.27 -15.32
C ASN A 481 -3.81 -12.76 -15.47
N PHE A 482 -4.34 -12.11 -14.45
CA PHE A 482 -4.57 -10.65 -14.45
C PHE A 482 -3.29 -9.82 -14.26
N GLY A 483 -2.16 -10.46 -13.98
CA GLY A 483 -0.92 -9.77 -13.60
C GLY A 483 -0.97 -9.23 -12.18
N VAL A 484 -0.17 -8.20 -11.90
CA VAL A 484 -0.19 -7.48 -10.61
C VAL A 484 -1.36 -6.50 -10.62
N GLY A 485 -2.47 -6.92 -9.99
CA GLY A 485 -3.70 -6.13 -9.89
C GLY A 485 -3.61 -5.06 -8.81
N THR A 486 -3.35 -3.82 -9.20
CA THR A 486 -3.06 -2.70 -8.28
C THR A 486 -4.25 -1.82 -7.96
N ASP A 487 -5.26 -1.80 -8.81
CA ASP A 487 -6.49 -1.06 -8.59
C ASP A 487 -7.67 -1.84 -9.21
N VAL A 488 -8.77 -1.88 -8.48
CA VAL A 488 -10.00 -2.54 -8.90
C VAL A 488 -11.16 -1.58 -8.70
N GLN A 489 -11.90 -1.26 -9.75
CA GLN A 489 -12.99 -0.29 -9.67
C GLN A 489 -14.14 -0.65 -10.61
N THR A 490 -15.36 -0.30 -10.25
CA THR A 490 -16.48 -0.26 -11.19
C THR A 490 -16.40 1.00 -12.04
N GLY A 491 -16.37 0.83 -13.34
CA GLY A 491 -16.40 1.94 -14.28
C GLY A 491 -17.80 2.52 -14.50
N PRO A 492 -17.90 3.68 -15.18
CA PRO A 492 -19.19 4.35 -15.44
C PRO A 492 -20.18 3.55 -16.28
N ASN A 493 -19.72 2.52 -16.97
CA ASN A 493 -20.56 1.57 -17.74
C ASN A 493 -21.05 0.39 -16.91
N GLY A 494 -20.75 0.37 -15.60
CA GLY A 494 -21.13 -0.68 -14.69
C GLY A 494 -20.29 -1.96 -14.76
N ASN A 495 -19.21 -1.99 -15.55
CA ASN A 495 -18.29 -3.12 -15.63
C ASN A 495 -17.14 -2.97 -14.61
N LEU A 496 -16.47 -4.08 -14.29
CA LEU A 496 -15.32 -4.07 -13.39
C LEU A 496 -14.02 -3.82 -14.17
N TYR A 497 -13.19 -2.91 -13.67
CA TYR A 497 -11.88 -2.61 -14.25
C TYR A 497 -10.77 -3.03 -13.29
N VAL A 498 -9.74 -3.66 -13.85
CA VAL A 498 -8.54 -4.12 -13.12
C VAL A 498 -7.31 -3.51 -13.76
N VAL A 499 -6.57 -2.71 -13.01
CA VAL A 499 -5.29 -2.14 -13.46
C VAL A 499 -4.19 -3.16 -13.22
N SER A 500 -3.48 -3.54 -14.29
CA SER A 500 -2.40 -4.52 -14.24
C SER A 500 -1.04 -3.87 -14.49
N LEU A 501 -0.28 -3.74 -13.42
CA LEU A 501 0.98 -3.00 -13.39
C LEU A 501 2.05 -3.62 -14.31
N ASP A 502 2.27 -4.92 -14.21
CA ASP A 502 3.30 -5.65 -14.96
C ASP A 502 2.91 -5.94 -16.41
N ARG A 503 1.59 -5.93 -16.71
CA ARG A 503 1.07 -6.11 -18.07
C ARG A 503 1.01 -4.80 -18.86
N GLY A 504 1.08 -3.65 -18.19
CA GLY A 504 0.96 -2.34 -18.84
C GLY A 504 -0.42 -2.07 -19.43
N VAL A 505 -1.47 -2.60 -18.80
CA VAL A 505 -2.85 -2.52 -19.31
C VAL A 505 -3.86 -2.25 -18.20
N VAL A 506 -5.04 -1.79 -18.62
CA VAL A 506 -6.26 -1.83 -17.83
C VAL A 506 -7.18 -2.86 -18.45
N TYR A 507 -7.60 -3.86 -17.70
CA TYR A 507 -8.59 -4.84 -18.11
C TYR A 507 -10.00 -4.37 -17.76
N GLU A 508 -10.97 -4.77 -18.57
CA GLU A 508 -12.39 -4.62 -18.29
C GLU A 508 -13.04 -6.00 -18.28
N VAL A 509 -13.63 -6.35 -17.15
CA VAL A 509 -14.43 -7.57 -16.96
C VAL A 509 -15.90 -7.20 -17.13
N PHE A 510 -16.62 -7.97 -17.93
CA PHE A 510 -18.01 -7.69 -18.29
C PHE A 510 -18.79 -8.97 -18.52
N ARG A 511 -20.12 -8.88 -18.48
CA ARG A 511 -21.00 -10.01 -18.78
C ARG A 511 -21.10 -10.23 -20.29
N ARG A 512 -20.96 -11.49 -20.72
CA ARG A 512 -21.22 -11.91 -22.12
C ARG A 512 -22.68 -11.62 -22.46
N GLN A 513 -22.91 -11.08 -23.65
CA GLN A 513 -24.24 -10.83 -24.19
C GLN A 513 -24.79 -12.08 -24.86
#